data_a68eb3a6012b1185fb2ef861dc97cf3a
#
_entry.id   a68eb3a6012b1185fb2ef861dc97cf3a
#
_cell.length_a   1.000
_cell.length_b   1.000
_cell.length_c   1.000
_cell.angle_alpha   90.00
_cell.angle_beta   90.00
_cell.angle_gamma   90.00
#
_symmetry.space_group_name_H-M   'P 1'
#
loop_
_entity.id
_entity.type
_entity.pdbx_description
1 polymer ?
#
loop_
_entity_poly.entity_id
_entity_poly.type
_entity_poly.pdbx_seq_one_letter_code
_entity_poly.pdbx_strand_id
1 'polypeptide(L)'
;MLAFKYKQITNSRQMGRRRSKADIKFLVAHYTGNDGSGANAMAHYRYLQGATRYGSAHYFVDDKEIIQVIGDSIEAWSVGDNQGYGRALNGCTNYNSISVEICVNKDGNFDNTYFNAVELFKELKRQYPNAKVCRHYDVSMKNCPAFFVSNPLKWRKFLSDIEQPRVLEIDLSKDSIAKPIGQSNMKRSSKPTNEIAGEWKRENNQWYFYENGKMATGWLKYNGGWFFLKNDGKMATGWLEYNHSWYYFNDSGYMITGWLDYNGHQYYFEYSGKMVTGRHVINGKEYNFNDKGYWIK
;
A
#
# COMPACT_ATOMS: atom_id res chain seq x y z
N MET A 1 0.38 4.42 -11.64
CA MET A 1 0.85 5.44 -10.65
C MET A 1 -0.28 5.75 -9.71
N LEU A 2 -0.06 5.63 -8.42
CA LEU A 2 -1.07 5.98 -7.41
C LEU A 2 -1.44 7.46 -7.57
N ALA A 3 -2.73 7.76 -7.61
CA ALA A 3 -3.18 9.15 -7.68
C ALA A 3 -3.00 9.81 -6.31
N PHE A 4 -1.84 10.45 -6.11
CA PHE A 4 -1.59 11.29 -4.95
C PHE A 4 -2.18 12.69 -5.19
N LYS A 5 -3.09 13.12 -4.32
CA LYS A 5 -3.74 14.41 -4.44
C LYS A 5 -3.47 15.30 -3.21
N TYR A 6 -3.06 16.50 -3.47
CA TYR A 6 -2.97 17.55 -2.48
C TYR A 6 -4.29 18.33 -2.44
N LYS A 7 -5.09 18.16 -1.38
CA LYS A 7 -6.36 18.87 -1.20
C LYS A 7 -6.45 19.39 0.23
N GLN A 8 -5.78 20.47 0.50
CA GLN A 8 -5.81 21.06 1.84
C GLN A 8 -7.21 21.55 2.21
N ILE A 9 -7.64 21.20 3.43
CA ILE A 9 -8.85 21.76 4.00
C ILE A 9 -8.60 23.21 4.43
N THR A 10 -9.64 24.02 4.38
CA THR A 10 -9.63 25.42 4.86
C THR A 10 -10.24 25.56 6.25
N ASN A 11 -10.85 24.51 6.75
CA ASN A 11 -11.49 24.49 8.07
C ASN A 11 -10.45 24.49 9.20
N SER A 12 -10.18 25.67 9.76
CA SER A 12 -9.18 25.86 10.82
C SER A 12 -9.48 25.08 12.10
N ARG A 13 -10.74 24.69 12.37
CA ARG A 13 -11.10 23.83 13.52
C ARG A 13 -10.46 22.45 13.45
N GLN A 14 -10.12 22.00 12.24
CA GLN A 14 -9.52 20.70 12.02
C GLN A 14 -7.98 20.72 12.07
N MET A 15 -7.40 21.88 12.29
CA MET A 15 -5.95 22.11 12.27
C MET A 15 -5.46 22.67 13.60
N GLY A 16 -4.38 22.12 14.10
CA GLY A 16 -3.72 22.56 15.32
C GLY A 16 -2.50 23.45 15.04
N ARG A 17 -1.51 23.32 15.89
CA ARG A 17 -0.29 24.15 15.86
C ARG A 17 0.59 23.82 14.66
N ARG A 18 1.41 24.77 14.28
CA ARG A 18 2.54 24.52 13.36
C ARG A 18 3.65 23.77 14.08
N ARG A 19 4.35 22.92 13.32
CA ARG A 19 5.46 22.11 13.81
C ARG A 19 6.54 21.93 12.76
N SER A 20 7.71 21.55 13.18
CA SER A 20 8.84 21.24 12.30
C SER A 20 8.84 19.74 11.93
N LYS A 21 9.61 19.41 10.90
CA LYS A 21 9.86 18.00 10.53
C LYS A 21 10.50 17.21 11.68
N ALA A 22 11.34 17.83 12.49
CA ALA A 22 12.03 17.21 13.61
C ALA A 22 11.08 16.80 14.76
N ASP A 23 9.90 17.42 14.83
CA ASP A 23 8.88 17.11 15.83
C ASP A 23 8.17 15.79 15.55
N ILE A 24 8.19 15.31 14.30
CA ILE A 24 7.50 14.07 13.90
C ILE A 24 8.25 12.85 14.41
N LYS A 25 7.61 12.12 15.34
CA LYS A 25 8.12 10.91 15.98
C LYS A 25 7.32 9.66 15.68
N PHE A 26 6.08 9.82 15.19
CA PHE A 26 5.16 8.73 14.99
C PHE A 26 4.40 8.86 13.65
N LEU A 27 4.16 7.72 13.02
CA LEU A 27 3.26 7.54 11.89
C LEU A 27 2.13 6.62 12.35
N VAL A 28 0.93 7.15 12.45
CA VAL A 28 -0.18 6.44 13.09
C VAL A 28 -1.18 5.94 12.06
N ALA A 29 -1.39 4.63 12.06
CA ALA A 29 -2.43 4.00 11.25
C ALA A 29 -3.77 4.09 11.99
N HIS A 30 -4.78 4.60 11.27
CA HIS A 30 -6.18 4.64 11.64
C HIS A 30 -7.02 3.95 10.58
N TYR A 31 -8.30 3.81 10.84
CA TYR A 31 -9.30 3.47 9.81
C TYR A 31 -10.52 4.35 10.00
N THR A 32 -11.18 4.68 8.91
CA THR A 32 -12.32 5.61 8.95
C THR A 32 -13.51 5.08 9.74
N GLY A 33 -13.61 3.75 9.93
CA GLY A 33 -14.72 3.11 10.60
C GLY A 33 -16.08 3.30 9.90
N ASN A 34 -16.06 3.87 8.71
CA ASN A 34 -17.24 4.13 7.89
C ASN A 34 -17.24 3.20 6.66
N ASP A 35 -18.05 2.14 6.72
CA ASP A 35 -18.21 1.15 5.66
C ASP A 35 -19.31 1.50 4.64
N GLY A 36 -19.96 2.67 4.77
CA GLY A 36 -20.97 3.15 3.83
C GLY A 36 -20.46 3.22 2.39
N SER A 37 -21.33 2.95 1.42
CA SER A 37 -21.01 3.20 0.02
C SER A 37 -20.63 4.65 -0.21
N GLY A 38 -19.56 4.90 -0.97
CA GLY A 38 -19.05 6.23 -1.26
C GLY A 38 -18.26 6.88 -0.11
N ALA A 39 -18.05 6.20 1.02
CA ALA A 39 -17.23 6.70 2.13
C ALA A 39 -15.73 6.60 1.84
N ASN A 40 -15.32 7.05 0.65
CA ASN A 40 -13.96 7.08 0.14
C ASN A 40 -13.15 8.28 0.66
N ALA A 41 -11.87 8.38 0.28
CA ALA A 41 -10.98 9.45 0.70
C ALA A 41 -11.53 10.86 0.36
N MET A 42 -12.12 11.01 -0.82
CA MET A 42 -12.72 12.27 -1.25
C MET A 42 -13.95 12.66 -0.43
N ALA A 43 -14.77 11.70 -0.01
CA ALA A 43 -15.93 11.96 0.86
C ALA A 43 -15.47 12.47 2.24
N HIS A 44 -14.41 11.88 2.80
CA HIS A 44 -13.84 12.33 4.07
C HIS A 44 -13.22 13.73 3.97
N TYR A 45 -12.53 14.05 2.87
CA TYR A 45 -12.06 15.42 2.60
C TYR A 45 -13.23 16.43 2.62
N ARG A 46 -14.33 16.13 1.88
CA ARG A 46 -15.50 17.02 1.83
C ARG A 46 -16.14 17.19 3.21
N TYR A 47 -16.24 16.09 3.98
CA TYR A 47 -16.75 16.13 5.35
C TYR A 47 -15.93 17.09 6.22
N LEU A 48 -14.60 16.99 6.19
CA LEU A 48 -13.74 17.83 7.04
C LEU A 48 -13.82 19.33 6.70
N GLN A 49 -14.16 19.70 5.47
CA GLN A 49 -14.36 21.09 5.10
C GLN A 49 -15.50 21.76 5.89
N GLY A 50 -16.57 21.02 6.20
CA GLY A 50 -17.73 21.51 6.93
C GLY A 50 -17.85 21.00 8.37
N ALA A 51 -16.93 20.15 8.84
CA ALA A 51 -17.05 19.50 10.14
C ALA A 51 -16.98 20.50 11.31
N THR A 52 -17.94 20.40 12.21
CA THR A 52 -18.05 21.24 13.41
C THR A 52 -17.40 20.58 14.64
N ARG A 53 -17.25 19.26 14.63
CA ARG A 53 -16.55 18.51 15.68
C ARG A 53 -15.06 18.41 15.36
N TYR A 54 -14.24 18.44 16.39
CA TYR A 54 -12.80 18.15 16.27
C TYR A 54 -12.60 16.66 15.90
N GLY A 55 -11.71 16.41 14.97
CA GLY A 55 -11.34 15.08 14.52
C GLY A 55 -10.89 15.14 13.07
N SER A 56 -9.58 14.99 12.84
CA SER A 56 -8.96 15.09 11.53
C SER A 56 -7.76 14.16 11.41
N ALA A 57 -7.29 13.96 10.20
CA ALA A 57 -6.06 13.25 9.90
C ALA A 57 -5.28 14.00 8.82
N HIS A 58 -4.03 13.64 8.59
CA HIS A 58 -3.22 14.23 7.54
C HIS A 58 -3.56 13.65 6.18
N TYR A 59 -3.82 12.33 6.14
CA TYR A 59 -4.04 11.56 4.92
C TYR A 59 -5.29 10.70 5.03
N PHE A 60 -6.01 10.59 3.91
CA PHE A 60 -7.02 9.59 3.66
C PHE A 60 -6.60 8.74 2.46
N VAL A 61 -6.76 7.42 2.58
CA VAL A 61 -6.33 6.43 1.59
C VAL A 61 -7.50 5.52 1.24
N ASP A 62 -7.82 5.40 -0.03
CA ASP A 62 -8.77 4.42 -0.56
C ASP A 62 -8.15 3.58 -1.70
N ASP A 63 -8.97 2.81 -2.39
CA ASP A 63 -8.55 1.92 -3.48
C ASP A 63 -8.11 2.64 -4.76
N LYS A 64 -8.37 3.94 -4.88
CA LYS A 64 -8.14 4.74 -6.10
C LYS A 64 -7.15 5.87 -5.89
N GLU A 65 -7.08 6.42 -4.68
CA GLU A 65 -6.30 7.62 -4.43
C GLU A 65 -5.80 7.76 -2.99
N ILE A 66 -4.77 8.56 -2.83
CA ILE A 66 -4.30 9.11 -1.56
C ILE A 66 -4.56 10.60 -1.57
N ILE A 67 -5.24 11.11 -0.55
CA ILE A 67 -5.48 12.55 -0.40
C ILE A 67 -4.80 13.04 0.86
N GLN A 68 -3.86 13.98 0.72
CA GLN A 68 -3.35 14.75 1.84
C GLN A 68 -4.28 15.94 2.06
N VAL A 69 -4.90 16.01 3.23
CA VAL A 69 -5.89 17.03 3.59
C VAL A 69 -5.35 18.05 4.59
N ILE A 70 -4.32 17.69 5.35
CA ILE A 70 -3.57 18.58 6.25
C ILE A 70 -2.08 18.36 5.98
N GLY A 71 -1.34 19.45 5.80
CA GLY A 71 0.11 19.36 5.58
C GLY A 71 0.84 18.85 6.82
N ASP A 72 1.93 18.12 6.63
CA ASP A 72 2.69 17.48 7.72
C ASP A 72 3.26 18.48 8.75
N SER A 73 3.43 19.76 8.36
CA SER A 73 3.87 20.84 9.25
C SER A 73 2.75 21.39 10.15
N ILE A 74 1.57 20.82 10.10
CA ILE A 74 0.40 21.23 10.90
C ILE A 74 -0.09 20.03 11.70
N GLU A 75 -0.45 20.24 12.96
CA GLU A 75 -1.02 19.23 13.85
C GLU A 75 -2.45 18.87 13.40
N ALA A 76 -2.79 17.58 13.39
CA ALA A 76 -4.14 17.08 13.15
C ALA A 76 -4.72 16.43 14.43
N TRP A 77 -6.03 16.45 14.58
CA TRP A 77 -6.73 15.98 15.78
C TRP A 77 -7.14 14.49 15.63
N SER A 78 -6.20 13.58 15.81
CA SER A 78 -6.40 12.16 15.44
C SER A 78 -6.20 11.15 16.58
N VAL A 79 -5.30 11.42 17.52
CA VAL A 79 -4.94 10.44 18.55
C VAL A 79 -5.56 10.72 19.93
N GLY A 80 -6.37 11.78 20.02
CA GLY A 80 -7.22 12.03 21.20
C GLY A 80 -6.47 12.49 22.44
N ASP A 81 -5.40 13.28 22.26
CA ASP A 81 -4.68 13.90 23.39
C ASP A 81 -5.66 14.67 24.28
N ASN A 82 -5.77 14.29 25.53
CA ASN A 82 -6.63 14.91 26.53
C ASN A 82 -8.16 14.85 26.28
N GLN A 83 -8.63 14.01 25.37
CA GLN A 83 -10.05 13.90 25.02
C GLN A 83 -10.77 12.70 25.69
N GLY A 84 -10.29 12.22 26.83
CA GLY A 84 -10.96 11.16 27.59
C GLY A 84 -10.69 9.72 27.13
N TYR A 85 -9.84 9.52 26.12
CA TYR A 85 -9.45 8.18 25.65
C TYR A 85 -8.18 7.63 26.29
N GLY A 86 -7.78 8.22 27.43
CA GLY A 86 -6.57 7.82 28.16
C GLY A 86 -5.33 8.63 27.81
N ARG A 87 -4.25 8.39 28.56
CA ARG A 87 -2.94 9.00 28.30
C ARG A 87 -2.30 8.32 27.10
N ALA A 88 -1.53 9.07 26.31
CA ALA A 88 -0.68 8.52 25.27
C ALA A 88 0.29 7.47 25.84
N LEU A 89 -0.01 6.19 25.61
CA LEU A 89 0.69 5.06 26.25
C LEU A 89 2.16 4.95 25.81
N ASN A 90 2.48 5.47 24.62
CA ASN A 90 3.82 5.37 24.01
C ASN A 90 4.49 6.72 23.76
N GLY A 91 3.92 7.82 24.30
CA GLY A 91 4.40 9.18 24.08
C GLY A 91 3.97 9.81 22.75
N CYS A 92 3.12 9.13 21.98
CA CYS A 92 2.53 9.67 20.75
C CYS A 92 1.43 10.69 21.08
N THR A 93 1.46 11.84 20.42
CA THR A 93 0.50 12.94 20.59
C THR A 93 0.08 13.44 19.19
N ASN A 94 -0.98 14.24 19.13
CA ASN A 94 -1.37 14.91 17.88
C ASN A 94 -0.21 15.76 17.32
N TYR A 95 0.55 16.43 18.21
CA TYR A 95 1.64 17.30 17.81
C TYR A 95 2.83 16.55 17.18
N ASN A 96 3.15 15.34 17.65
CA ASN A 96 4.33 14.62 17.20
C ASN A 96 4.02 13.45 16.26
N SER A 97 2.81 13.38 15.71
CA SER A 97 2.41 12.29 14.82
C SER A 97 1.86 12.75 13.48
N ILE A 98 2.04 11.94 12.47
CA ILE A 98 1.31 11.99 11.20
C ILE A 98 0.30 10.86 11.20
N SER A 99 -0.95 11.17 10.91
CA SER A 99 -2.07 10.24 10.95
C SER A 99 -2.58 9.91 9.55
N VAL A 100 -2.78 8.63 9.30
CA VAL A 100 -3.28 8.10 8.04
C VAL A 100 -4.56 7.32 8.30
N GLU A 101 -5.67 7.78 7.76
CA GLU A 101 -6.97 7.12 7.79
C GLU A 101 -7.12 6.20 6.57
N ILE A 102 -7.25 4.90 6.84
CA ILE A 102 -7.46 3.85 5.83
C ILE A 102 -8.97 3.69 5.65
N CYS A 103 -9.48 3.96 4.45
CA CYS A 103 -10.89 3.85 4.12
C CYS A 103 -11.32 2.38 4.08
N VAL A 104 -12.56 2.12 4.55
CA VAL A 104 -13.14 0.76 4.62
C VAL A 104 -14.53 0.71 3.96
N ASN A 105 -14.81 1.62 3.04
CA ASN A 105 -16.07 1.69 2.31
C ASN A 105 -16.34 0.40 1.52
N LYS A 106 -17.57 -0.12 1.64
CA LYS A 106 -17.96 -1.44 1.09
C LYS A 106 -17.96 -1.53 -0.44
N ASP A 107 -18.00 -0.38 -1.13
CA ASP A 107 -17.92 -0.28 -2.60
C ASP A 107 -16.49 -0.06 -3.12
N GLY A 108 -15.50 -0.01 -2.22
CA GLY A 108 -14.08 0.03 -2.54
C GLY A 108 -13.44 -1.36 -2.55
N ASN A 109 -12.27 -1.46 -3.19
CA ASN A 109 -11.43 -2.65 -3.12
C ASN A 109 -10.43 -2.50 -1.96
N PHE A 110 -10.69 -3.20 -0.84
CA PHE A 110 -9.84 -3.08 0.35
C PHE A 110 -8.40 -3.55 0.13
N ASP A 111 -8.15 -4.50 -0.75
CA ASP A 111 -6.79 -4.97 -1.04
C ASP A 111 -5.98 -3.85 -1.72
N ASN A 112 -6.60 -3.11 -2.65
CA ASN A 112 -5.99 -1.92 -3.24
C ASN A 112 -5.81 -0.80 -2.21
N THR A 113 -6.80 -0.58 -1.33
CA THR A 113 -6.68 0.38 -0.22
C THR A 113 -5.51 0.03 0.69
N TYR A 114 -5.37 -1.25 1.05
CA TYR A 114 -4.24 -1.74 1.84
C TYR A 114 -2.90 -1.50 1.15
N PHE A 115 -2.80 -1.86 -0.13
CA PHE A 115 -1.60 -1.62 -0.93
C PHE A 115 -1.23 -0.12 -0.95
N ASN A 116 -2.22 0.73 -1.20
CA ASN A 116 -2.04 2.18 -1.23
C ASN A 116 -1.58 2.72 0.14
N ALA A 117 -2.12 2.19 1.22
CA ALA A 117 -1.69 2.54 2.57
C ALA A 117 -0.23 2.12 2.83
N VAL A 118 0.17 0.91 2.43
CA VAL A 118 1.57 0.45 2.52
C VAL A 118 2.50 1.39 1.77
N GLU A 119 2.18 1.75 0.53
CA GLU A 119 3.03 2.65 -0.28
C GLU A 119 3.12 4.07 0.31
N LEU A 120 2.03 4.58 0.88
CA LEU A 120 2.06 5.84 1.61
C LEU A 120 2.96 5.77 2.85
N PHE A 121 2.85 4.72 3.66
CA PHE A 121 3.69 4.55 4.85
C PHE A 121 5.17 4.37 4.49
N LYS A 122 5.50 3.71 3.38
CA LYS A 122 6.88 3.67 2.86
C LYS A 122 7.40 5.07 2.54
N GLU A 123 6.59 5.88 1.84
CA GLU A 123 6.98 7.26 1.53
C GLU A 123 7.15 8.10 2.79
N LEU A 124 6.23 7.99 3.75
CA LEU A 124 6.35 8.66 5.03
C LEU A 124 7.57 8.20 5.83
N LYS A 125 7.91 6.91 5.82
CA LYS A 125 9.15 6.39 6.43
C LYS A 125 10.39 6.94 5.75
N ARG A 126 10.39 7.11 4.43
CA ARG A 126 11.49 7.75 3.70
C ARG A 126 11.66 9.22 4.11
N GLN A 127 10.55 9.94 4.29
CA GLN A 127 10.57 11.33 4.74
C GLN A 127 10.92 11.48 6.22
N TYR A 128 10.45 10.54 7.05
CA TYR A 128 10.61 10.53 8.52
C TYR A 128 11.23 9.20 8.97
N PRO A 129 12.52 8.93 8.67
CA PRO A 129 13.14 7.62 8.87
C PRO A 129 13.14 7.16 10.33
N ASN A 130 13.20 8.09 11.27
CA ASN A 130 13.21 7.80 12.72
C ASN A 130 11.80 7.72 13.34
N ALA A 131 10.74 8.00 12.58
CA ALA A 131 9.38 7.93 13.10
C ALA A 131 8.93 6.47 13.25
N LYS A 132 8.34 6.16 14.40
CA LYS A 132 7.81 4.84 14.73
C LYS A 132 6.43 4.67 14.11
N VAL A 133 6.21 3.59 13.37
CA VAL A 133 4.87 3.22 12.88
C VAL A 133 4.10 2.54 14.00
N CYS A 134 2.89 2.98 14.28
CA CYS A 134 2.01 2.40 15.28
C CYS A 134 0.53 2.50 14.86
N ARG A 135 -0.32 1.75 15.54
CA ARG A 135 -1.79 1.87 15.42
C ARG A 135 -2.29 2.91 16.41
N HIS A 136 -3.44 3.49 16.18
CA HIS A 136 -4.14 4.29 17.21
C HIS A 136 -4.36 3.47 18.49
N TYR A 137 -4.61 2.16 18.38
CA TYR A 137 -4.68 1.24 19.51
C TYR A 137 -3.45 1.29 20.41
N ASP A 138 -2.26 1.36 19.82
CA ASP A 138 -0.99 1.40 20.58
C ASP A 138 -0.79 2.73 21.30
N VAL A 139 -1.58 3.75 20.96
CA VAL A 139 -1.55 5.08 21.59
C VAL A 139 -2.54 5.21 22.74
N SER A 140 -3.78 4.73 22.56
CA SER A 140 -4.88 5.01 23.50
C SER A 140 -5.77 3.82 23.83
N MET A 141 -5.42 2.60 23.40
CA MET A 141 -6.23 1.37 23.51
C MET A 141 -7.55 1.42 22.71
N LYS A 142 -7.77 2.46 21.91
CA LYS A 142 -8.93 2.53 21.01
C LYS A 142 -8.86 1.40 19.98
N ASN A 143 -9.96 0.69 19.73
CA ASN A 143 -10.02 -0.36 18.71
C ASN A 143 -9.90 0.22 17.28
N CYS A 144 -8.70 0.73 16.94
CA CYS A 144 -8.41 1.42 15.68
C CYS A 144 -6.96 1.17 15.24
N PRO A 145 -6.72 0.73 14.01
CA PRO A 145 -7.69 0.16 13.05
C PRO A 145 -8.24 -1.19 13.53
N ALA A 146 -9.55 -1.37 13.53
CA ALA A 146 -10.16 -2.58 14.07
C ALA A 146 -9.65 -3.87 13.40
N PHE A 147 -9.45 -3.85 12.09
CA PHE A 147 -8.95 -4.99 11.33
C PHE A 147 -7.48 -5.35 11.63
N PHE A 148 -6.68 -4.43 12.19
CA PHE A 148 -5.33 -4.70 12.68
C PHE A 148 -5.32 -5.06 14.17
N VAL A 149 -6.29 -4.58 14.94
CA VAL A 149 -6.40 -4.90 16.37
C VAL A 149 -6.93 -6.32 16.54
N SER A 150 -7.99 -6.68 15.81
CA SER A 150 -8.58 -8.03 15.84
C SER A 150 -7.68 -9.11 15.21
N ASN A 151 -6.71 -8.72 14.39
CA ASN A 151 -5.79 -9.66 13.74
C ASN A 151 -4.34 -9.18 13.82
N PRO A 152 -3.60 -9.54 14.88
CA PRO A 152 -2.18 -9.15 15.05
C PRO A 152 -1.25 -9.64 13.94
N LEU A 153 -1.61 -10.72 13.21
CA LEU A 153 -0.83 -11.18 12.06
C LEU A 153 -0.93 -10.20 10.88
N LYS A 154 -2.13 -9.64 10.64
CA LYS A 154 -2.30 -8.59 9.62
C LYS A 154 -1.49 -7.34 9.95
N TRP A 155 -1.41 -6.96 11.23
CA TRP A 155 -0.58 -5.84 11.64
C TRP A 155 0.92 -6.10 11.42
N ARG A 156 1.42 -7.29 11.84
CA ARG A 156 2.82 -7.68 11.58
C ARG A 156 3.14 -7.70 10.09
N LYS A 157 2.21 -8.22 9.28
CA LYS A 157 2.36 -8.19 7.82
C LYS A 157 2.46 -6.76 7.29
N PHE A 158 1.59 -5.85 7.74
CA PHE A 158 1.61 -4.44 7.33
C PHE A 158 2.96 -3.78 7.64
N LEU A 159 3.50 -4.00 8.84
CA LEU A 159 4.83 -3.50 9.22
C LEU A 159 5.93 -4.09 8.32
N SER A 160 5.89 -5.39 8.08
CA SER A 160 6.84 -6.06 7.18
C SER A 160 6.75 -5.52 5.74
N ASP A 161 5.54 -5.30 5.24
CA ASP A 161 5.34 -4.76 3.88
C ASP A 161 5.87 -3.32 3.75
N ILE A 162 5.76 -2.51 4.80
CA ILE A 162 6.33 -1.14 4.83
C ILE A 162 7.86 -1.16 4.75
N GLU A 163 8.50 -2.13 5.39
CA GLU A 163 9.97 -2.25 5.40
C GLU A 163 10.54 -2.76 4.07
N GLN A 164 9.71 -3.37 3.21
CA GLN A 164 10.16 -3.79 1.89
C GLN A 164 10.51 -2.56 1.03
N PRO A 165 11.58 -2.61 0.23
CA PRO A 165 11.96 -1.48 -0.61
C PRO A 165 10.84 -1.08 -1.58
N ARG A 166 10.70 0.22 -1.82
CA ARG A 166 9.75 0.75 -2.81
C ARG A 166 10.24 0.43 -4.21
N VAL A 167 9.37 -0.15 -5.03
CA VAL A 167 9.66 -0.39 -6.45
C VAL A 167 9.18 0.83 -7.24
N LEU A 168 10.11 1.51 -7.92
CA LEU A 168 9.78 2.63 -8.79
C LEU A 168 9.06 2.16 -10.06
N GLU A 169 7.97 2.82 -10.41
CA GLU A 169 7.26 2.59 -11.67
C GLU A 169 8.06 3.13 -12.86
N ILE A 170 8.30 2.29 -13.85
CA ILE A 170 8.67 2.71 -15.20
C ILE A 170 7.41 2.60 -16.06
N ASP A 171 6.97 3.72 -16.62
CA ASP A 171 5.81 3.80 -17.51
C ASP A 171 6.16 3.16 -18.87
N LEU A 172 5.70 1.92 -19.08
CA LEU A 172 5.90 1.19 -20.34
C LEU A 172 4.96 1.63 -21.46
N SER A 173 4.11 2.65 -21.27
CA SER A 173 3.16 3.13 -22.30
C SER A 173 3.80 4.08 -23.32
N LYS A 174 5.10 4.37 -23.26
CA LYS A 174 5.81 5.31 -24.13
C LYS A 174 6.96 4.71 -24.93
N ASP A 175 6.80 3.51 -25.45
CA ASP A 175 7.69 3.03 -26.50
C ASP A 175 7.24 3.52 -27.88
N SER A 176 7.50 4.79 -28.14
CA SER A 176 7.62 5.30 -29.51
C SER A 176 9.08 5.14 -29.95
N ILE A 177 9.29 4.29 -30.93
CA ILE A 177 10.54 4.02 -31.61
C ILE A 177 11.27 5.33 -31.93
N ALA A 178 12.45 5.56 -31.37
CA ALA A 178 13.43 6.53 -31.84
C ALA A 178 14.80 5.89 -31.97
N LYS A 179 15.37 6.02 -33.17
CA LYS A 179 16.70 5.54 -33.61
C LYS A 179 17.84 6.18 -32.81
N PRO A 180 19.02 5.55 -32.76
CA PRO A 180 20.15 6.02 -31.97
C PRO A 180 20.86 7.22 -32.60
N ILE A 181 21.12 8.25 -31.83
CA ILE A 181 22.05 9.35 -32.18
C ILE A 181 23.07 9.49 -31.05
N GLY A 182 24.30 9.37 -31.48
CA GLY A 182 25.60 9.91 -31.06
C GLY A 182 25.84 10.29 -29.59
N GLN A 183 26.96 9.80 -29.13
CA GLN A 183 27.68 10.14 -27.90
C GLN A 183 27.86 11.66 -27.72
N SER A 184 27.58 12.17 -26.55
CA SER A 184 28.33 13.30 -25.98
C SER A 184 28.33 13.25 -24.46
N ASN A 185 29.53 13.43 -23.90
CA ASN A 185 29.89 13.47 -22.49
C ASN A 185 29.09 14.50 -21.69
N MET A 186 28.52 14.12 -20.54
CA MET A 186 28.36 15.05 -19.43
C MET A 186 28.54 14.40 -18.06
N LYS A 187 29.25 15.13 -17.22
CA LYS A 187 29.84 14.77 -15.93
C LYS A 187 28.81 14.33 -14.89
N ARG A 188 29.18 13.28 -14.18
CA ARG A 188 28.58 12.73 -12.97
C ARG A 188 28.53 13.74 -11.84
N SER A 189 27.35 13.91 -11.23
CA SER A 189 27.19 14.37 -9.86
C SER A 189 26.57 13.24 -9.05
N SER A 190 27.30 12.79 -8.05
CA SER A 190 27.01 11.62 -7.23
C SER A 190 26.06 11.93 -6.08
N LYS A 191 24.97 11.16 -5.96
CA LYS A 191 24.29 10.90 -4.69
C LYS A 191 23.78 9.45 -4.70
N PRO A 192 24.00 8.65 -3.65
CA PRO A 192 23.64 7.24 -3.66
C PRO A 192 22.13 7.07 -3.44
N THR A 193 21.44 6.61 -4.44
CA THR A 193 20.10 6.03 -4.34
C THR A 193 20.27 4.52 -4.39
N ASN A 194 19.86 3.81 -3.34
CA ASN A 194 19.74 2.36 -3.35
C ASN A 194 18.52 1.97 -4.22
N GLU A 195 18.66 2.16 -5.52
CA GLU A 195 17.78 1.56 -6.50
C GLU A 195 18.39 0.22 -6.91
N ILE A 196 17.61 -0.85 -6.86
CA ILE A 196 17.97 -2.08 -7.55
C ILE A 196 18.03 -1.71 -9.02
N ALA A 197 19.24 -1.44 -9.53
CA ALA A 197 19.49 -1.15 -10.93
C ALA A 197 19.32 -2.45 -11.71
N GLY A 198 18.08 -2.74 -12.13
CA GLY A 198 17.73 -3.92 -12.89
C GLY A 198 17.03 -3.56 -14.19
N GLU A 199 17.18 -4.43 -15.17
CA GLU A 199 16.57 -4.26 -16.49
C GLU A 199 15.89 -5.55 -16.94
N TRP A 200 14.73 -5.40 -17.59
CA TRP A 200 14.08 -6.50 -18.29
C TRP A 200 14.70 -6.69 -19.67
N LYS A 201 15.02 -7.94 -19.99
CA LYS A 201 15.48 -8.34 -21.33
C LYS A 201 14.56 -9.41 -21.90
N ARG A 202 14.27 -9.30 -23.21
CA ARG A 202 13.51 -10.30 -23.93
C ARG A 202 14.44 -11.10 -24.83
N GLU A 203 14.57 -12.39 -24.56
CA GLU A 203 15.42 -13.32 -25.29
C GLU A 203 14.58 -14.55 -25.69
N ASN A 204 14.62 -14.97 -26.94
CA ASN A 204 13.86 -16.10 -27.45
C ASN A 204 12.39 -16.09 -27.04
N ASN A 205 11.76 -14.94 -27.14
CA ASN A 205 10.35 -14.74 -26.76
C ASN A 205 10.00 -14.92 -25.27
N GLN A 206 11.03 -14.95 -24.40
CA GLN A 206 10.91 -15.04 -22.94
C GLN A 206 11.46 -13.78 -22.29
N TRP A 207 10.87 -13.36 -21.17
CA TRP A 207 11.35 -12.23 -20.38
C TRP A 207 12.25 -12.70 -19.25
N TYR A 208 13.35 -11.97 -19.05
CA TYR A 208 14.33 -12.15 -17.98
C TYR A 208 14.58 -10.82 -17.28
N PHE A 209 14.90 -10.85 -16.01
CA PHE A 209 15.29 -9.66 -15.27
C PHE A 209 16.75 -9.78 -14.85
N TYR A 210 17.52 -8.73 -15.10
CA TYR A 210 18.94 -8.68 -14.75
C TYR A 210 19.15 -7.58 -13.71
N GLU A 211 19.72 -7.95 -12.57
CA GLU A 211 20.12 -7.05 -11.50
C GLU A 211 21.63 -6.94 -11.48
N ASN A 212 22.18 -5.73 -11.68
CA ASN A 212 23.63 -5.49 -11.77
C ASN A 212 24.34 -6.44 -12.77
N GLY A 213 23.70 -6.72 -13.89
CA GLY A 213 24.21 -7.60 -14.95
C GLY A 213 24.11 -9.09 -14.65
N LYS A 214 23.52 -9.49 -13.51
CA LYS A 214 23.25 -10.89 -13.17
C LYS A 214 21.78 -11.20 -13.35
N MET A 215 21.50 -12.35 -13.94
CA MET A 215 20.13 -12.84 -14.12
C MET A 215 19.48 -13.12 -12.76
N ALA A 216 18.31 -12.52 -12.51
CA ALA A 216 17.56 -12.72 -11.29
C ALA A 216 16.73 -14.03 -11.35
N THR A 217 16.48 -14.64 -10.20
CA THR A 217 15.58 -15.77 -10.02
C THR A 217 14.76 -15.60 -8.75
N GLY A 218 13.62 -16.28 -8.65
CA GLY A 218 12.72 -16.20 -7.50
C GLY A 218 11.78 -15.00 -7.59
N TRP A 219 11.28 -14.58 -6.43
CA TRP A 219 10.34 -13.47 -6.35
C TRP A 219 11.00 -12.13 -6.64
N LEU A 220 10.40 -11.41 -7.55
CA LEU A 220 10.79 -10.04 -7.91
C LEU A 220 9.61 -9.11 -7.68
N LYS A 221 9.81 -8.08 -6.87
CA LYS A 221 8.88 -6.96 -6.81
C LYS A 221 9.38 -5.86 -7.74
N TYR A 222 8.61 -5.55 -8.77
CA TYR A 222 8.99 -4.56 -9.77
C TYR A 222 7.75 -3.78 -10.24
N ASN A 223 7.85 -2.45 -10.29
CA ASN A 223 6.78 -1.55 -10.73
C ASN A 223 5.43 -1.78 -10.02
N GLY A 224 5.48 -1.90 -8.68
CA GLY A 224 4.27 -2.09 -7.87
C GLY A 224 3.67 -3.49 -7.95
N GLY A 225 4.13 -4.36 -8.86
CA GLY A 225 3.68 -5.73 -9.01
C GLY A 225 4.67 -6.76 -8.52
N TRP A 226 4.18 -7.97 -8.26
CA TRP A 226 5.01 -9.12 -7.99
C TRP A 226 5.15 -9.95 -9.26
N PHE A 227 6.37 -10.38 -9.53
CA PHE A 227 6.77 -11.29 -10.59
C PHE A 227 7.48 -12.49 -9.97
N PHE A 228 7.56 -13.57 -10.71
CA PHE A 228 8.38 -14.70 -10.33
C PHE A 228 9.29 -15.07 -11.49
N LEU A 229 10.59 -15.10 -11.25
CA LEU A 229 11.60 -15.58 -12.19
C LEU A 229 11.89 -17.04 -11.83
N LYS A 230 11.65 -17.94 -12.78
CA LYS A 230 11.93 -19.37 -12.59
C LYS A 230 13.43 -19.61 -12.37
N ASN A 231 13.82 -20.82 -12.00
CA ASN A 231 15.23 -21.17 -11.77
C ASN A 231 16.11 -20.97 -13.02
N ASP A 232 15.51 -21.00 -14.21
CA ASP A 232 16.17 -20.69 -15.48
C ASP A 232 16.11 -19.20 -15.85
N GLY A 233 15.67 -18.35 -14.94
CA GLY A 233 15.53 -16.90 -15.09
C GLY A 233 14.28 -16.44 -15.85
N LYS A 234 13.53 -17.35 -16.45
CA LYS A 234 12.33 -16.96 -17.23
C LYS A 234 11.23 -16.40 -16.32
N MET A 235 10.64 -15.29 -16.73
CA MET A 235 9.46 -14.73 -16.07
C MET A 235 8.28 -15.72 -16.13
N ALA A 236 7.66 -15.97 -14.99
CA ALA A 236 6.47 -16.80 -14.92
C ALA A 236 5.25 -16.07 -15.48
N THR A 237 4.43 -16.78 -16.24
CA THR A 237 3.07 -16.40 -16.65
C THR A 237 2.15 -17.59 -16.45
N GLY A 238 0.85 -17.37 -16.27
CA GLY A 238 -0.12 -18.41 -15.97
C GLY A 238 0.06 -18.99 -14.55
N TRP A 239 -0.32 -20.24 -14.40
CA TRP A 239 -0.26 -20.95 -13.13
C TRP A 239 1.16 -21.32 -12.72
N LEU A 240 1.47 -21.11 -11.45
CA LEU A 240 2.75 -21.50 -10.83
C LEU A 240 2.49 -22.13 -9.46
N GLU A 241 3.02 -23.32 -9.25
CA GLU A 241 3.15 -23.89 -7.90
C GLU A 241 4.51 -23.51 -7.31
N TYR A 242 4.50 -22.91 -6.12
CA TYR A 242 5.70 -22.54 -5.39
C TYR A 242 5.48 -22.73 -3.88
N ASN A 243 6.36 -23.48 -3.22
CA ASN A 243 6.29 -23.81 -1.79
C ASN A 243 4.89 -24.32 -1.37
N HIS A 244 4.37 -25.32 -2.06
CA HIS A 244 3.06 -25.95 -1.82
C HIS A 244 1.87 -24.97 -1.86
N SER A 245 2.00 -23.87 -2.61
CA SER A 245 0.94 -22.89 -2.84
C SER A 245 0.86 -22.56 -4.32
N TRP A 246 -0.36 -22.40 -4.81
CA TRP A 246 -0.61 -22.00 -6.19
C TRP A 246 -0.72 -20.50 -6.31
N TYR A 247 -0.14 -19.96 -7.38
CA TYR A 247 -0.16 -18.56 -7.79
C TYR A 247 -0.58 -18.46 -9.26
N TYR A 248 -1.09 -17.30 -9.65
CA TYR A 248 -1.36 -17.03 -11.05
C TYR A 248 -0.73 -15.69 -11.45
N PHE A 249 -0.10 -15.69 -12.61
CA PHE A 249 0.51 -14.51 -13.21
C PHE A 249 -0.18 -14.21 -14.54
N ASN A 250 -0.53 -12.95 -14.80
CA ASN A 250 -1.08 -12.57 -16.09
C ASN A 250 -0.03 -12.66 -17.20
N ASP A 251 -0.43 -12.41 -18.47
CA ASP A 251 0.48 -12.49 -19.63
C ASP A 251 1.63 -11.48 -19.58
N SER A 252 1.49 -10.40 -18.82
CA SER A 252 2.53 -9.42 -18.55
C SER A 252 3.43 -9.80 -17.35
N GLY A 253 3.21 -10.97 -16.73
CA GLY A 253 3.98 -11.48 -15.60
C GLY A 253 3.57 -10.96 -14.23
N TYR A 254 2.52 -10.13 -14.12
CA TYR A 254 2.03 -9.66 -12.83
C TYR A 254 1.30 -10.75 -12.07
N MET A 255 1.68 -10.95 -10.81
CA MET A 255 0.97 -11.84 -9.88
C MET A 255 -0.45 -11.33 -9.64
N ILE A 256 -1.43 -12.22 -9.79
CA ILE A 256 -2.84 -11.91 -9.52
C ILE A 256 -3.14 -12.05 -8.03
N THR A 257 -3.98 -11.15 -7.53
CA THR A 257 -4.61 -11.18 -6.21
C THR A 257 -6.11 -10.91 -6.36
N GLY A 258 -6.93 -11.36 -5.41
CA GLY A 258 -8.38 -11.24 -5.51
C GLY A 258 -8.99 -12.29 -6.43
N TRP A 259 -10.16 -11.96 -7.02
CA TRP A 259 -10.91 -12.87 -7.87
C TRP A 259 -10.30 -13.02 -9.26
N LEU A 260 -10.25 -14.25 -9.75
CA LEU A 260 -9.84 -14.61 -11.12
C LEU A 260 -10.91 -15.51 -11.74
N ASP A 261 -11.45 -15.08 -12.88
CA ASP A 261 -12.24 -15.95 -13.76
C ASP A 261 -11.28 -16.61 -14.76
N TYR A 262 -11.17 -17.94 -14.71
CA TYR A 262 -10.28 -18.70 -15.58
C TYR A 262 -10.93 -20.01 -16.00
N ASN A 263 -11.03 -20.24 -17.29
CA ASN A 263 -11.62 -21.45 -17.89
C ASN A 263 -12.99 -21.85 -17.32
N GLY A 264 -13.86 -20.85 -17.09
CA GLY A 264 -15.24 -21.06 -16.60
C GLY A 264 -15.33 -21.33 -15.09
N HIS A 265 -14.23 -21.24 -14.37
CA HIS A 265 -14.17 -21.36 -12.93
C HIS A 265 -13.71 -20.05 -12.27
N GLN A 266 -14.20 -19.79 -11.07
CA GLN A 266 -13.78 -18.66 -10.27
C GLN A 266 -12.83 -19.10 -9.16
N TYR A 267 -11.71 -18.39 -9.05
CA TYR A 267 -10.67 -18.59 -8.05
C TYR A 267 -10.54 -17.32 -7.21
N TYR A 268 -9.99 -17.47 -6.03
CA TYR A 268 -9.60 -16.32 -5.24
C TYR A 268 -8.15 -16.48 -4.77
N PHE A 269 -7.40 -15.40 -4.89
CA PHE A 269 -6.02 -15.31 -4.42
C PHE A 269 -5.95 -14.32 -3.27
N GLU A 270 -5.35 -14.74 -2.18
CA GLU A 270 -5.06 -13.82 -1.09
C GLU A 270 -4.16 -12.67 -1.58
N TYR A 271 -4.04 -11.63 -0.79
CA TYR A 271 -3.08 -10.56 -1.07
C TYR A 271 -1.63 -11.07 -1.20
N SER A 272 -1.30 -12.16 -0.52
CA SER A 272 -0.02 -12.89 -0.68
C SER A 272 0.17 -13.51 -2.07
N GLY A 273 -0.84 -13.47 -2.92
CA GLY A 273 -0.91 -14.17 -4.21
C GLY A 273 -1.22 -15.65 -4.10
N LYS A 274 -1.37 -16.20 -2.90
CA LYS A 274 -1.71 -17.62 -2.72
C LYS A 274 -3.17 -17.88 -3.07
N MET A 275 -3.40 -18.88 -3.91
CA MET A 275 -4.74 -19.40 -4.18
C MET A 275 -5.35 -19.99 -2.90
N VAL A 276 -6.61 -19.67 -2.64
CA VAL A 276 -7.34 -20.25 -1.51
C VAL A 276 -8.00 -21.57 -1.88
N THR A 277 -8.13 -22.44 -0.88
CA THR A 277 -8.93 -23.67 -0.92
C THR A 277 -9.71 -23.79 0.38
N GLY A 278 -10.78 -24.59 0.38
CA GLY A 278 -11.64 -24.73 1.56
C GLY A 278 -12.49 -23.50 1.83
N ARG A 279 -12.81 -23.27 3.09
CA ARG A 279 -13.74 -22.23 3.55
C ARG A 279 -13.00 -20.91 3.83
N HIS A 280 -13.43 -19.85 3.17
CA HIS A 280 -12.87 -18.51 3.34
C HIS A 280 -13.94 -17.43 3.48
N VAL A 281 -13.68 -16.44 4.31
CA VAL A 281 -14.52 -15.24 4.43
C VAL A 281 -13.87 -14.10 3.64
N ILE A 282 -14.53 -13.67 2.57
CA ILE A 282 -14.08 -12.62 1.68
C ILE A 282 -15.09 -11.47 1.77
N ASN A 283 -14.65 -10.29 2.18
CA ASN A 283 -15.51 -9.10 2.38
C ASN A 283 -16.76 -9.38 3.24
N GLY A 284 -16.58 -10.16 4.31
CA GLY A 284 -17.65 -10.49 5.25
C GLY A 284 -18.63 -11.56 4.77
N LYS A 285 -18.46 -12.08 3.56
CA LYS A 285 -19.26 -13.18 3.01
C LYS A 285 -18.43 -14.45 2.96
N GLU A 286 -19.03 -15.57 3.33
CA GLU A 286 -18.42 -16.88 3.30
C GLU A 286 -18.47 -17.48 1.90
N TYR A 287 -17.34 -18.05 1.49
CA TYR A 287 -17.15 -18.77 0.24
C TYR A 287 -16.49 -20.11 0.51
N ASN A 288 -16.83 -21.11 -0.28
CA ASN A 288 -16.21 -22.43 -0.21
C ASN A 288 -15.51 -22.77 -1.53
N PHE A 289 -14.25 -23.16 -1.45
CA PHE A 289 -13.42 -23.52 -2.60
C PHE A 289 -13.03 -24.99 -2.48
N ASN A 290 -13.09 -25.72 -3.59
CA ASN A 290 -12.62 -27.12 -3.60
C ASN A 290 -11.07 -27.19 -3.54
N ASP A 291 -10.54 -28.41 -3.49
CA ASP A 291 -9.09 -28.65 -3.43
C ASP A 291 -8.33 -28.14 -4.67
N LYS A 292 -9.03 -27.88 -5.78
CA LYS A 292 -8.47 -27.27 -7.00
C LYS A 292 -8.59 -25.76 -7.01
N GLY A 293 -9.12 -25.14 -5.94
CA GLY A 293 -9.32 -23.71 -5.80
C GLY A 293 -10.57 -23.16 -6.51
N TYR A 294 -11.48 -23.99 -7.01
CA TYR A 294 -12.71 -23.53 -7.65
C TYR A 294 -13.74 -23.13 -6.60
N TRP A 295 -14.31 -21.94 -6.74
CA TRP A 295 -15.46 -21.56 -5.91
C TRP A 295 -16.65 -22.50 -6.18
N ILE A 296 -17.15 -23.12 -5.12
CA ILE A 296 -18.35 -23.96 -5.11
C ILE A 296 -19.54 -23.05 -4.75
N LYS A 297 -20.46 -22.89 -5.70
CA LYS A 297 -21.69 -22.08 -5.50
C LYS A 297 -22.72 -22.83 -4.67
#